data_32fd97132640ec2d22dd21dc74d75df0
#
_entry.id   32fd97132640ec2d22dd21dc74d75df0
#
_cell.length_a   1.000
_cell.length_b   1.000
_cell.length_c   1.000
_cell.angle_alpha   90.00
_cell.angle_beta   90.00
_cell.angle_gamma   90.00
#
_symmetry.space_group_name_H-M   'P 1'
#
loop_
_entity.id
_entity.type
_entity.pdbx_description
1 polymer ?
#
loop_
_entity_poly.entity_id
_entity_poly.type
_entity_poly.pdbx_seq_one_letter_code
_entity_poly.pdbx_strand_id
1 'polypeptide(L)'
;MHYRAIKVTYLEDVKFKVTFQDGKIVKYDLSKLFSKYPQFKVLREDRNLFMMGHLDPGGYGIVWNDELDLDATSVYFDGEVIGEAEISLNQKIGFLLTKTREEQNITQTELAKISKIDQGDISKIEKGLGNPTIGKINKIFKSLGKVINLTVL
;
A
#
# COMPACT_ATOMS: atom_id res chain seq x y z
N MET A 1 9.55 3.77 5.45
CA MET A 1 8.65 2.70 4.96
C MET A 1 7.39 3.34 4.40
N HIS A 2 6.96 2.92 3.23
CA HIS A 2 5.73 3.37 2.60
C HIS A 2 4.61 2.36 2.84
N TYR A 3 3.43 2.84 3.22
CA TYR A 3 2.26 2.00 3.42
C TYR A 3 1.43 1.96 2.14
N ARG A 4 1.32 0.78 1.56
CA ARG A 4 0.62 0.58 0.29
C ARG A 4 -0.88 0.44 0.53
N ALA A 5 -1.66 1.30 -0.12
CA ALA A 5 -3.10 1.17 -0.23
C ALA A 5 -3.47 0.11 -1.29
N ILE A 6 -4.48 -0.69 -1.01
CA ILE A 6 -4.99 -1.72 -1.94
C ILE A 6 -6.42 -1.45 -2.37
N LYS A 7 -7.15 -0.59 -1.65
CA LYS A 7 -8.51 -0.21 -2.00
C LYS A 7 -8.83 1.17 -1.42
N VAL A 8 -9.50 2.00 -2.21
CA VAL A 8 -10.14 3.24 -1.75
C VAL A 8 -11.64 3.14 -1.95
N THR A 9 -12.43 3.64 -1.01
CA THR A 9 -13.90 3.71 -1.08
C THR A 9 -14.33 5.08 -0.59
N TYR A 10 -15.05 5.81 -1.45
CA TYR A 10 -15.52 7.16 -1.15
C TYR A 10 -16.80 7.11 -0.31
N LEU A 11 -16.91 8.03 0.64
CA LEU A 11 -18.03 8.19 1.58
C LEU A 11 -18.73 9.52 1.32
N GLU A 12 -19.58 9.95 2.24
CA GLU A 12 -20.23 11.28 2.17
C GLU A 12 -19.22 12.42 2.32
N ASP A 13 -19.57 13.61 1.81
CA ASP A 13 -18.73 14.81 1.76
C ASP A 13 -17.38 14.47 1.10
N VAL A 14 -16.29 14.89 1.67
CA VAL A 14 -14.92 14.62 1.21
C VAL A 14 -14.22 13.58 2.09
N LYS A 15 -14.98 12.61 2.57
CA LYS A 15 -14.46 11.49 3.36
C LYS A 15 -14.31 10.26 2.49
N PHE A 16 -13.32 9.46 2.80
CA PHE A 16 -13.09 8.16 2.18
C PHE A 16 -12.46 7.19 3.17
N LYS A 17 -12.50 5.93 2.86
CA LYS A 17 -11.76 4.89 3.58
C LYS A 17 -10.78 4.19 2.66
N VAL A 18 -9.62 3.87 3.21
CA VAL A 18 -8.55 3.16 2.52
C VAL A 18 -8.28 1.85 3.26
N THR A 19 -8.22 0.77 2.52
CA THR A 19 -7.71 -0.51 3.01
C THR A 19 -6.25 -0.62 2.61
N PHE A 20 -5.40 -0.90 3.57
CA PHE A 20 -3.95 -1.06 3.36
C PHE A 20 -3.55 -2.52 3.23
N GLN A 21 -2.37 -2.76 2.69
CA GLN A 21 -1.85 -4.10 2.42
C GLN A 21 -1.65 -4.94 3.70
N ASP A 22 -1.46 -4.30 4.83
CA ASP A 22 -1.40 -4.94 6.16
C ASP A 22 -2.78 -5.32 6.72
N GLY A 23 -3.86 -4.97 6.03
CA GLY A 23 -5.25 -5.21 6.44
C GLY A 23 -5.92 -4.03 7.14
N LYS A 24 -5.17 -3.03 7.59
CA LYS A 24 -5.74 -1.87 8.28
C LYS A 24 -6.71 -1.11 7.38
N ILE A 25 -7.88 -0.74 7.93
CA ILE A 25 -8.87 0.12 7.27
C ILE A 25 -8.84 1.47 7.98
N VAL A 26 -8.53 2.51 7.23
CA VAL A 26 -8.41 3.89 7.73
C VAL A 26 -9.44 4.77 7.06
N LYS A 27 -10.24 5.49 7.84
CA LYS A 27 -11.13 6.56 7.39
C LYS A 27 -10.38 7.89 7.42
N TYR A 28 -10.49 8.66 6.36
CA TYR A 28 -9.84 9.94 6.23
C TYR A 28 -10.85 11.03 5.86
N ASP A 29 -10.73 12.18 6.48
CA ASP A 29 -11.49 13.39 6.18
C ASP A 29 -10.56 14.41 5.51
N LEU A 30 -10.71 14.57 4.19
CA LEU A 30 -9.87 15.44 3.38
C LEU A 30 -10.00 16.92 3.78
N SER A 31 -11.11 17.32 4.42
CA SER A 31 -11.32 18.70 4.87
C SER A 31 -10.24 19.19 5.84
N LYS A 32 -9.56 18.27 6.53
CA LYS A 32 -8.43 18.58 7.41
C LYS A 32 -7.27 19.27 6.67
N LEU A 33 -7.16 19.03 5.36
CA LEU A 33 -6.10 19.61 4.53
C LEU A 33 -6.43 20.98 3.95
N PHE A 34 -7.68 21.42 3.98
CA PHE A 34 -8.14 22.61 3.26
C PHE A 34 -7.51 23.92 3.72
N SER A 35 -7.10 24.02 4.98
CA SER A 35 -6.40 25.18 5.49
C SER A 35 -4.97 25.28 5.00
N LYS A 36 -4.29 24.16 4.91
CA LYS A 36 -2.89 24.06 4.50
C LYS A 36 -2.73 23.95 2.98
N TYR A 37 -3.68 23.27 2.34
CA TYR A 37 -3.69 22.98 0.91
C TYR A 37 -5.06 23.33 0.29
N PRO A 38 -5.32 24.65 0.04
CA PRO A 38 -6.63 25.12 -0.42
C PRO A 38 -7.10 24.52 -1.75
N GLN A 39 -6.19 24.04 -2.60
CA GLN A 39 -6.50 23.40 -3.88
C GLN A 39 -7.41 22.16 -3.73
N PHE A 40 -7.37 21.47 -2.57
CA PHE A 40 -8.25 20.33 -2.33
C PHE A 40 -9.73 20.70 -2.12
N LYS A 41 -10.06 22.00 -1.92
CA LYS A 41 -11.46 22.44 -1.73
C LYS A 41 -12.33 22.13 -2.94
N VAL A 42 -11.77 22.12 -4.15
CA VAL A 42 -12.49 21.76 -5.37
C VAL A 42 -13.13 20.37 -5.29
N LEU A 43 -12.54 19.44 -4.54
CA LEU A 43 -13.08 18.09 -4.36
C LEU A 43 -14.36 18.06 -3.52
N ARG A 44 -14.64 19.11 -2.74
CA ARG A 44 -15.94 19.29 -2.07
C ARG A 44 -16.98 19.90 -3.00
N GLU A 45 -16.56 20.84 -3.86
CA GLU A 45 -17.42 21.56 -4.79
C GLU A 45 -17.83 20.67 -5.97
N ASP A 46 -16.92 19.80 -6.43
CA ASP A 46 -17.16 18.84 -7.52
C ASP A 46 -17.14 17.40 -7.01
N ARG A 47 -18.33 16.88 -6.72
CA ARG A 47 -18.51 15.49 -6.25
C ARG A 47 -18.06 14.45 -7.28
N ASN A 48 -18.23 14.73 -8.57
CA ASN A 48 -17.82 13.81 -9.62
C ASN A 48 -16.30 13.70 -9.67
N LEU A 49 -15.60 14.82 -9.60
CA LEU A 49 -14.15 14.83 -9.51
C LEU A 49 -13.66 14.05 -8.28
N PHE A 50 -14.27 14.27 -7.11
CA PHE A 50 -13.91 13.55 -5.89
C PHE A 50 -14.05 12.02 -6.07
N MET A 51 -15.15 11.58 -6.68
CA MET A 51 -15.42 10.16 -6.93
C MET A 51 -14.52 9.51 -7.99
N MET A 52 -13.85 10.30 -8.83
CA MET A 52 -12.91 9.83 -9.85
C MET A 52 -11.52 9.49 -9.28
N GLY A 53 -11.26 9.86 -8.03
CA GLY A 53 -10.01 9.52 -7.39
C GLY A 53 -9.72 8.01 -7.44
N HIS A 54 -8.47 7.67 -7.64
CA HIS A 54 -8.03 6.28 -7.74
C HIS A 54 -6.64 6.11 -7.13
N LEU A 55 -6.29 4.87 -6.81
CA LEU A 55 -4.94 4.56 -6.37
C LEU A 55 -3.97 4.62 -7.55
N ASP A 56 -2.78 5.13 -7.32
CA ASP A 56 -1.69 4.99 -8.29
C ASP A 56 -1.34 3.50 -8.49
N PRO A 57 -0.60 3.15 -9.56
CA PRO A 57 -0.24 1.75 -9.83
C PRO A 57 0.55 1.05 -8.72
N GLY A 58 1.22 1.83 -7.87
CA GLY A 58 1.98 1.34 -6.72
C GLY A 58 1.15 1.21 -5.44
N GLY A 59 0.01 1.90 -5.36
CA GLY A 59 -0.79 2.03 -4.13
C GLY A 59 -0.16 2.99 -3.10
N TYR A 60 0.74 3.87 -3.53
CA TYR A 60 1.41 4.82 -2.66
C TYR A 60 0.71 6.17 -2.58
N GLY A 61 -0.21 6.43 -3.49
CA GLY A 61 -0.98 7.67 -3.55
C GLY A 61 -2.42 7.46 -3.99
N ILE A 62 -3.27 8.42 -3.62
CA ILE A 62 -4.63 8.59 -4.13
C ILE A 62 -4.57 9.79 -5.07
N VAL A 63 -4.89 9.59 -6.34
CA VAL A 63 -4.74 10.57 -7.41
C VAL A 63 -6.11 10.94 -7.94
N TRP A 64 -6.42 12.23 -8.01
CA TRP A 64 -7.63 12.77 -8.66
C TRP A 64 -7.32 13.31 -10.06
N ASN A 65 -6.21 13.99 -10.20
CA ASN A 65 -5.68 14.51 -11.48
C ASN A 65 -4.18 14.86 -11.31
N ASP A 66 -3.57 15.48 -12.31
CA ASP A 66 -2.13 15.81 -12.32
C ASP A 66 -1.71 16.83 -11.22
N GLU A 67 -2.68 17.57 -10.64
CA GLU A 67 -2.42 18.59 -9.62
C GLU A 67 -2.88 18.17 -8.21
N LEU A 68 -3.69 17.13 -8.11
CA LEU A 68 -4.33 16.68 -6.86
C LEU A 68 -4.04 15.22 -6.61
N ASP A 69 -3.06 14.99 -5.74
CA ASP A 69 -2.72 13.69 -5.22
C ASP A 69 -2.50 13.75 -3.69
N LEU A 70 -2.65 12.63 -3.03
CA LEU A 70 -2.46 12.50 -1.60
C LEU A 70 -1.66 11.23 -1.30
N ASP A 71 -0.55 11.39 -0.59
CA ASP A 71 0.29 10.29 -0.13
C ASP A 71 -0.50 9.32 0.77
N ALA A 72 -0.48 8.04 0.43
CA ALA A 72 -1.18 7.01 1.18
C ALA A 72 -0.60 6.84 2.60
N THR A 73 0.70 7.11 2.80
CA THR A 73 1.33 7.05 4.12
C THR A 73 0.77 8.13 5.04
N SER A 74 0.49 9.34 4.51
CA SER A 74 -0.18 10.40 5.27
C SER A 74 -1.59 9.97 5.71
N VAL A 75 -2.36 9.33 4.83
CA VAL A 75 -3.68 8.77 5.18
C VAL A 75 -3.55 7.70 6.26
N TYR A 76 -2.54 6.84 6.18
CA TYR A 76 -2.31 5.76 7.13
C TYR A 76 -2.08 6.26 8.57
N PHE A 77 -1.32 7.35 8.74
CA PHE A 77 -0.98 7.88 10.06
C PHE A 77 -1.95 8.92 10.58
N ASP A 78 -2.50 9.77 9.71
CA ASP A 78 -3.34 10.91 10.12
C ASP A 78 -4.84 10.59 10.13
N GLY A 79 -5.22 9.44 9.57
CA GLY A 79 -6.60 9.00 9.53
C GLY A 79 -7.02 8.24 10.79
N GLU A 80 -8.32 7.95 10.86
CA GLU A 80 -8.94 7.17 11.92
C GLU A 80 -8.97 5.69 11.54
N VAL A 81 -8.34 4.82 12.34
CA VAL A 81 -8.43 3.35 12.15
C VAL A 81 -9.84 2.91 12.54
N ILE A 82 -10.60 2.38 11.58
CA ILE A 82 -11.99 1.96 11.77
C ILE A 82 -12.19 0.44 11.71
N GLY A 83 -11.16 -0.32 11.42
CA GLY A 83 -11.22 -1.78 11.37
C GLY A 83 -10.05 -2.42 10.67
N GLU A 84 -10.18 -3.74 10.50
CA GLU A 84 -9.23 -4.58 9.77
C GLU A 84 -9.97 -5.39 8.71
N ALA A 85 -9.39 -5.49 7.52
CA ALA A 85 -9.86 -6.35 6.45
C ALA A 85 -9.18 -7.71 6.53
N GLU A 86 -9.90 -8.75 6.20
CA GLU A 86 -9.28 -10.03 5.91
C GLU A 86 -8.45 -9.92 4.63
N ILE A 87 -7.14 -10.17 4.76
CA ILE A 87 -6.20 -10.14 3.64
C ILE A 87 -5.65 -11.55 3.37
N SER A 88 -5.42 -11.84 2.10
CA SER A 88 -4.87 -13.13 1.69
C SER A 88 -3.46 -13.37 2.22
N LEU A 89 -3.05 -14.63 2.30
CA LEU A 89 -1.68 -14.98 2.67
C LEU A 89 -0.64 -14.33 1.74
N ASN A 90 -0.94 -14.25 0.43
CA ASN A 90 -0.06 -13.59 -0.54
C ASN A 90 0.12 -12.10 -0.25
N GLN A 91 -0.95 -11.41 0.15
CA GLN A 91 -0.88 -9.99 0.55
C GLN A 91 -0.05 -9.82 1.84
N LYS A 92 -0.21 -10.71 2.83
CA LYS A 92 0.61 -10.71 4.06
C LYS A 92 2.09 -10.92 3.74
N ILE A 93 2.41 -11.90 2.90
CA ILE A 93 3.79 -12.17 2.46
C ILE A 93 4.37 -10.97 1.72
N GLY A 94 3.62 -10.38 0.78
CA GLY A 94 4.04 -9.21 0.03
C GLY A 94 4.35 -8.02 0.93
N PHE A 95 3.48 -7.74 1.90
CA PHE A 95 3.71 -6.70 2.90
C PHE A 95 4.99 -6.95 3.72
N LEU A 96 5.17 -8.17 4.24
CA LEU A 96 6.36 -8.53 5.01
C LEU A 96 7.63 -8.42 4.17
N LEU A 97 7.59 -8.81 2.91
CA LEU A 97 8.73 -8.71 2.01
C LEU A 97 9.11 -7.25 1.75
N THR A 98 8.15 -6.42 1.38
CA THR A 98 8.35 -4.97 1.17
C THR A 98 8.95 -4.34 2.42
N LYS A 99 8.34 -4.58 3.57
CA LYS A 99 8.80 -4.06 4.87
C LYS A 99 10.25 -4.46 5.15
N THR A 100 10.57 -5.75 5.05
CA THR A 100 11.91 -6.27 5.33
C THR A 100 12.96 -5.69 4.41
N ARG A 101 12.64 -5.55 3.12
CA ARG A 101 13.53 -4.96 2.12
C ARG A 101 13.79 -3.48 2.39
N GLU A 102 12.73 -2.70 2.63
CA GLU A 102 12.82 -1.26 2.88
C GLU A 102 13.55 -0.93 4.19
N GLU A 103 13.35 -1.71 5.25
CA GLU A 103 14.08 -1.57 6.51
C GLU A 103 15.60 -1.79 6.34
N GLN A 104 16.01 -2.53 5.32
CA GLN A 104 17.42 -2.74 4.96
C GLN A 104 17.92 -1.77 3.89
N ASN A 105 17.09 -0.84 3.43
CA ASN A 105 17.39 0.11 2.34
C ASN A 105 17.82 -0.58 1.03
N ILE A 106 17.24 -1.75 0.74
CA ILE A 106 17.51 -2.54 -0.48
C ILE A 106 16.40 -2.26 -1.49
N THR A 107 16.78 -1.93 -2.73
CA THR A 107 15.84 -1.79 -3.85
C THR A 107 15.37 -3.16 -4.35
N GLN A 108 14.24 -3.20 -5.08
CA GLN A 108 13.79 -4.45 -5.73
C GLN A 108 14.83 -5.01 -6.71
N THR A 109 15.56 -4.15 -7.41
CA THR A 109 16.63 -4.56 -8.33
C THR A 109 17.81 -5.19 -7.60
N GLU A 110 18.22 -4.63 -6.47
CA GLU A 110 19.27 -5.20 -5.62
C GLU A 110 18.82 -6.54 -5.03
N LEU A 111 17.58 -6.62 -4.54
CA LEU A 111 17.01 -7.87 -4.04
C LEU A 111 16.97 -8.96 -5.13
N ALA A 112 16.63 -8.57 -6.38
CA ALA A 112 16.66 -9.48 -7.52
C ALA A 112 18.07 -10.08 -7.74
N LYS A 113 19.10 -9.24 -7.66
CA LYS A 113 20.51 -9.67 -7.82
C LYS A 113 20.94 -10.63 -6.72
N ILE A 114 20.71 -10.29 -5.45
CA ILE A 114 21.18 -11.14 -4.32
C ILE A 114 20.36 -12.41 -4.16
N SER A 115 19.07 -12.39 -4.46
CA SER A 115 18.18 -13.57 -4.38
C SER A 115 18.23 -14.44 -5.63
N LYS A 116 18.75 -13.93 -6.75
CA LYS A 116 18.69 -14.54 -8.09
C LYS A 116 17.25 -14.86 -8.53
N ILE A 117 16.33 -13.99 -8.16
CA ILE A 117 14.91 -14.01 -8.56
C ILE A 117 14.68 -12.81 -9.46
N ASP A 118 13.90 -12.98 -10.52
CA ASP A 118 13.56 -11.86 -11.43
C ASP A 118 12.89 -10.72 -10.70
N GLN A 119 13.25 -9.48 -11.03
CA GLN A 119 12.72 -8.27 -10.39
C GLN A 119 11.20 -8.13 -10.59
N GLY A 120 10.68 -8.54 -11.74
CA GLY A 120 9.25 -8.55 -12.01
C GLY A 120 8.50 -9.54 -11.11
N ASP A 121 9.10 -10.69 -10.79
CA ASP A 121 8.54 -11.65 -9.84
C ASP A 121 8.54 -11.07 -8.41
N ILE A 122 9.61 -10.42 -7.99
CA ILE A 122 9.68 -9.73 -6.69
C ILE A 122 8.60 -8.66 -6.60
N SER A 123 8.45 -7.83 -7.63
CA SER A 123 7.41 -6.80 -7.69
C SER A 123 6.00 -7.39 -7.57
N LYS A 124 5.71 -8.50 -8.26
CA LYS A 124 4.42 -9.20 -8.14
C LYS A 124 4.17 -9.74 -6.74
N ILE A 125 5.19 -10.37 -6.14
CA ILE A 125 5.08 -10.90 -4.77
C ILE A 125 4.82 -9.77 -3.77
N GLU A 126 5.55 -8.68 -3.86
CA GLU A 126 5.36 -7.51 -2.98
C GLU A 126 3.96 -6.88 -3.12
N LYS A 127 3.35 -6.96 -4.29
CA LYS A 127 1.97 -6.53 -4.53
C LYS A 127 0.91 -7.53 -4.06
N GLY A 128 1.31 -8.69 -3.54
CA GLY A 128 0.39 -9.77 -3.18
C GLY A 128 -0.23 -10.46 -4.40
N LEU A 129 0.38 -10.28 -5.57
CA LEU A 129 -0.05 -10.86 -6.84
C LEU A 129 0.74 -12.15 -7.13
N GLY A 130 0.15 -13.00 -7.96
CA GLY A 130 0.79 -14.27 -8.32
C GLY A 130 0.64 -15.32 -7.22
N ASN A 131 1.31 -16.46 -7.43
CA ASN A 131 1.28 -17.60 -6.52
C ASN A 131 2.69 -18.19 -6.38
N PRO A 132 3.59 -17.52 -5.66
CA PRO A 132 4.96 -17.98 -5.50
C PRO A 132 5.00 -19.29 -4.69
N THR A 133 5.92 -20.17 -5.05
CA THR A 133 6.18 -21.37 -4.23
C THR A 133 6.80 -20.99 -2.89
N ILE A 134 6.58 -21.82 -1.87
CA ILE A 134 7.22 -21.64 -0.55
C ILE A 134 8.75 -21.61 -0.70
N GLY A 135 9.32 -22.45 -1.59
CA GLY A 135 10.75 -22.45 -1.87
C GLY A 135 11.26 -21.12 -2.42
N LYS A 136 10.50 -20.48 -3.34
CA LYS A 136 10.84 -19.15 -3.87
C LYS A 136 10.79 -18.09 -2.77
N ILE A 137 9.73 -18.08 -1.96
CA ILE A 137 9.57 -17.16 -0.82
C ILE A 137 10.75 -17.33 0.16
N ASN A 138 11.05 -18.57 0.56
CA ASN A 138 12.15 -18.88 1.47
C ASN A 138 13.51 -18.39 0.93
N LYS A 139 13.76 -18.59 -0.37
CA LYS A 139 14.98 -18.12 -1.03
C LYS A 139 15.13 -16.60 -0.96
N ILE A 140 14.04 -15.86 -1.19
CA ILE A 140 14.04 -14.39 -1.13
C ILE A 140 14.33 -13.92 0.30
N PHE A 141 13.61 -14.42 1.31
CA PHE A 141 13.81 -14.00 2.69
C PHE A 141 15.19 -14.39 3.23
N LYS A 142 15.72 -15.55 2.85
CA LYS A 142 17.10 -15.95 3.19
C LYS A 142 18.12 -14.95 2.64
N SER A 143 17.94 -14.43 1.43
CA SER A 143 18.84 -13.42 0.86
C SER A 143 18.81 -12.09 1.63
N LEU A 144 17.75 -11.84 2.41
CA LEU A 144 17.62 -10.73 3.35
C LEU A 144 18.06 -11.08 4.78
N GLY A 145 18.67 -12.25 4.98
CA GLY A 145 19.09 -12.73 6.31
C GLY A 145 17.94 -13.11 7.24
N LYS A 146 16.76 -13.41 6.70
CA LYS A 146 15.55 -13.77 7.46
C LYS A 146 15.19 -15.24 7.31
N VAL A 147 14.60 -15.80 8.34
CA VAL A 147 14.06 -17.15 8.36
C VAL A 147 12.55 -17.09 8.43
N ILE A 148 11.88 -17.90 7.60
CA ILE A 148 10.42 -18.06 7.65
C ILE A 148 10.08 -19.24 8.53
N ASN A 149 9.21 -19.00 9.52
CA ASN A 149 8.57 -20.06 10.29
C ASN A 149 7.09 -20.12 9.90
N LEU A 150 6.61 -21.31 9.57
CA LEU A 150 5.20 -21.57 9.27
C LEU A 150 4.58 -22.29 10.46
N THR A 151 3.53 -21.73 11.00
CA THR A 151 2.76 -22.33 12.08
C THR A 151 1.33 -22.54 11.59
N VAL A 152 0.80 -23.76 11.78
CA VAL A 152 -0.61 -24.08 11.57
C VAL A 152 -1.28 -24.01 12.93
N LEU A 153 -2.34 -23.19 13.02
CA LEU A 153 -3.13 -22.98 14.24
C LEU A 153 -4.36 -23.88 14.22
#